data_326a78fabf4b05fa6f2787968446a49d
#
_entry.id   326a78fabf4b05fa6f2787968446a49d
#
_cell.length_a   1.000
_cell.length_b   1.000
_cell.length_c   1.000
_cell.angle_alpha   90.00
_cell.angle_beta   90.00
_cell.angle_gamma   90.00
#
_symmetry.space_group_name_H-M   'P 1'
#
loop_
_entity.id
_entity.type
_entity.pdbx_description
1 polymer ?
#
loop_
_entity_poly.entity_id
_entity_poly.type
_entity_poly.pdbx_seq_one_letter_code
_entity_poly.pdbx_strand_id
1 'polypeptide(L)'
;MSGYHFLFVPGPSNVPAAVQQAIHCPMEDHRNPTIPDLIQPITEDLKKILLTKDGKVVFFPSSGTGCWEAALQSTLNVGDKVLGASFGQFSMLWLDMCKRLKFEPITMEEEWGTGANPESYHKHLSEDKNHEIKAVLVCQNETATGVRSDVAAIRKILDDLNHPALLMVDGVSSV
;
A
#
# COMPACT_ATOMS: atom_id res chain seq x y z
N MET A 1 17.54 34.77 6.05
CA MET A 1 16.20 34.53 6.62
C MET A 1 16.36 33.57 7.78
N SER A 2 16.04 33.99 9.00
CA SER A 2 16.10 33.15 10.22
C SER A 2 14.68 32.74 10.56
N GLY A 3 14.40 31.46 10.58
CA GLY A 3 13.09 30.90 10.95
C GLY A 3 12.94 29.47 10.46
N TYR A 4 12.04 28.71 11.09
CA TYR A 4 11.66 27.39 10.60
C TYR A 4 10.71 27.54 9.43
N HIS A 5 11.01 26.88 8.31
CA HIS A 5 10.10 26.73 7.19
C HIS A 5 9.26 25.47 7.42
N PHE A 6 7.94 25.64 7.48
CA PHE A 6 7.01 24.53 7.58
C PHE A 6 6.50 24.15 6.19
N LEU A 7 6.54 22.87 5.89
CA LEU A 7 6.01 22.31 4.65
C LEU A 7 4.55 21.85 4.88
N PHE A 8 3.62 22.51 4.21
CA PHE A 8 2.19 22.14 4.23
C PHE A 8 1.83 21.37 2.96
N VAL A 9 2.51 20.23 2.76
CA VAL A 9 2.34 19.34 1.62
C VAL A 9 2.27 17.89 2.13
N PRO A 10 1.62 16.98 1.40
CA PRO A 10 1.56 15.56 1.81
C PRO A 10 2.94 14.89 1.90
N GLY A 11 3.91 15.41 1.19
CA GLY A 11 5.30 14.95 1.21
C GLY A 11 6.13 15.68 0.13
N PRO A 12 7.44 15.87 0.36
CA PRO A 12 8.16 15.62 1.60
C PRO A 12 7.73 16.55 2.73
N SER A 13 7.75 16.06 3.98
CA SER A 13 7.39 16.82 5.18
C SER A 13 8.62 17.19 6.01
N ASN A 14 8.43 18.05 7.00
CA ASN A 14 9.50 18.37 7.94
C ASN A 14 9.85 17.13 8.78
N VAL A 15 11.14 16.78 8.81
CA VAL A 15 11.64 15.66 9.61
C VAL A 15 11.93 16.16 11.04
N PRO A 16 11.40 15.52 12.09
CA PRO A 16 11.69 15.89 13.48
C PRO A 16 13.20 15.86 13.79
N ALA A 17 13.67 16.79 14.64
CA ALA A 17 15.10 16.93 14.94
C ALA A 17 15.72 15.64 15.50
N ALA A 18 15.01 14.89 16.35
CA ALA A 18 15.46 13.61 16.88
C ALA A 18 15.70 12.57 15.76
N VAL A 19 14.84 12.53 14.75
CA VAL A 19 14.99 11.64 13.58
C VAL A 19 16.18 12.08 12.72
N GLN A 20 16.34 13.40 12.49
CA GLN A 20 17.51 13.92 11.77
C GLN A 20 18.82 13.58 12.48
N GLN A 21 18.87 13.69 13.80
CA GLN A 21 20.04 13.30 14.58
C GLN A 21 20.34 11.80 14.48
N ALA A 22 19.32 10.96 14.50
CA ALA A 22 19.47 9.51 14.36
C ALA A 22 19.98 9.10 12.97
N ILE A 23 19.62 9.85 11.91
CA ILE A 23 20.14 9.62 10.55
C ILE A 23 21.64 9.97 10.45
N HIS A 24 22.14 10.88 11.27
CA HIS A 24 23.56 11.28 11.33
C HIS A 24 24.43 10.23 12.03
N CYS A 25 24.45 9.01 11.51
CA CYS A 25 25.34 7.96 11.96
C CYS A 25 26.39 7.62 10.89
N PRO A 26 27.59 7.14 11.28
CA PRO A 26 28.55 6.63 10.30
C PRO A 26 27.97 5.50 9.46
N MET A 27 28.41 5.43 8.20
CA MET A 27 28.06 4.32 7.32
C MET A 27 28.66 3.02 7.84
N GLU A 28 27.87 1.96 7.85
CA GLU A 28 28.28 0.63 8.23
C GLU A 28 28.23 -0.35 7.04
N ASP A 29 29.05 -1.38 7.09
CA ASP A 29 28.97 -2.47 6.13
C ASP A 29 27.67 -3.25 6.34
N HIS A 30 26.83 -3.34 5.31
CA HIS A 30 25.58 -4.10 5.35
C HIS A 30 25.78 -5.61 5.64
N ARG A 31 27.00 -6.13 5.53
CA ARG A 31 27.38 -7.50 5.92
C ARG A 31 27.89 -7.60 7.35
N ASN A 32 27.94 -6.48 8.09
CA ASN A 32 28.32 -6.52 9.49
C ASN A 32 27.40 -7.47 10.26
N PRO A 33 27.95 -8.44 11.03
CA PRO A 33 27.14 -9.40 11.77
C PRO A 33 26.23 -8.78 12.84
N THR A 34 26.43 -7.51 13.20
CA THR A 34 25.57 -6.76 14.14
C THR A 34 24.34 -6.12 13.48
N ILE A 35 24.25 -6.08 12.14
CA ILE A 35 23.08 -5.51 11.45
C ILE A 35 21.76 -6.18 11.83
N PRO A 36 21.68 -7.51 12.01
CA PRO A 36 20.45 -8.15 12.51
C PRO A 36 19.99 -7.62 13.87
N ASP A 37 20.92 -7.28 14.78
CA ASP A 37 20.59 -6.75 16.10
C ASP A 37 19.93 -5.37 16.03
N LEU A 38 20.22 -4.61 14.97
CA LEU A 38 19.55 -3.34 14.68
C LEU A 38 18.19 -3.55 14.02
N ILE A 39 18.08 -4.46 13.04
CA ILE A 39 16.88 -4.62 12.20
C ILE A 39 15.77 -5.38 12.91
N GLN A 40 16.13 -6.38 13.73
CA GLN A 40 15.13 -7.26 14.37
C GLN A 40 14.19 -6.49 15.32
N PRO A 41 14.66 -5.61 16.23
CA PRO A 41 13.76 -4.81 17.07
C PRO A 41 12.83 -3.90 16.23
N ILE A 42 13.36 -3.28 15.17
CA ILE A 42 12.56 -2.44 14.26
C ILE A 42 11.45 -3.24 13.62
N THR A 43 11.75 -4.46 13.17
CA THR A 43 10.75 -5.37 12.57
C THR A 43 9.63 -5.71 13.55
N GLU A 44 9.94 -6.00 14.80
CA GLU A 44 8.95 -6.32 15.83
C GLU A 44 8.12 -5.09 16.23
N ASP A 45 8.72 -3.90 16.27
CA ASP A 45 7.99 -2.66 16.56
C ASP A 45 7.06 -2.27 15.41
N LEU A 46 7.47 -2.47 14.16
CA LEU A 46 6.61 -2.25 13.00
C LEU A 46 5.39 -3.18 12.98
N LYS A 47 5.51 -4.43 13.44
CA LYS A 47 4.35 -5.31 13.60
C LYS A 47 3.30 -4.73 14.56
N LYS A 48 3.74 -4.05 15.62
CA LYS A 48 2.83 -3.39 16.57
C LYS A 48 2.10 -2.21 15.91
N ILE A 49 2.80 -1.41 15.10
CA ILE A 49 2.20 -0.29 14.33
C ILE A 49 1.20 -0.83 13.31
N LEU A 50 1.57 -1.90 12.60
CA LEU A 50 0.72 -2.53 11.58
C LEU A 50 -0.35 -3.47 12.17
N LEU A 51 -0.48 -3.54 13.51
CA LEU A 51 -1.45 -4.33 14.25
C LEU A 51 -1.46 -5.82 13.83
N THR A 52 -0.30 -6.39 13.53
CA THR A 52 -0.16 -7.79 13.16
C THR A 52 0.75 -8.56 14.13
N LYS A 53 0.39 -9.82 14.39
CA LYS A 53 1.23 -10.74 15.19
C LYS A 53 2.06 -11.66 14.31
N ASP A 54 1.45 -12.19 13.25
CA ASP A 54 2.00 -13.26 12.42
C ASP A 54 2.52 -12.75 11.07
N GLY A 55 2.20 -11.50 10.71
CA GLY A 55 2.64 -10.86 9.48
C GLY A 55 4.17 -10.74 9.42
N LYS A 56 4.72 -10.78 8.22
CA LYS A 56 6.14 -10.53 7.96
C LYS A 56 6.34 -9.10 7.48
N VAL A 57 7.34 -8.44 8.03
CA VAL A 57 7.77 -7.11 7.58
C VAL A 57 8.95 -7.29 6.64
N VAL A 58 8.88 -6.67 5.48
CA VAL A 58 9.95 -6.66 4.47
C VAL A 58 10.31 -5.23 4.15
N PHE A 59 11.59 -4.89 4.18
CA PHE A 59 12.09 -3.56 3.88
C PHE A 59 12.55 -3.48 2.43
N PHE A 60 12.03 -2.51 1.69
CA PHE A 60 12.49 -2.17 0.35
C PHE A 60 13.04 -0.74 0.37
N PRO A 61 14.32 -0.52 0.00
CA PRO A 61 14.88 0.82 -0.12
C PRO A 61 14.32 1.51 -1.38
N SER A 62 13.07 1.94 -1.32
CA SER A 62 12.33 2.51 -2.43
C SER A 62 11.23 3.45 -1.91
N SER A 63 10.45 4.03 -2.83
CA SER A 63 9.18 4.68 -2.51
C SER A 63 8.04 3.66 -2.39
N GLY A 64 6.83 4.09 -1.95
CA GLY A 64 5.64 3.25 -1.95
C GLY A 64 5.34 2.60 -3.30
N THR A 65 5.67 3.28 -4.41
CA THR A 65 5.53 2.73 -5.77
C THR A 65 6.36 1.45 -5.97
N GLY A 66 7.59 1.39 -5.43
CA GLY A 66 8.39 0.17 -5.48
C GLY A 66 7.82 -0.97 -4.65
N CYS A 67 7.12 -0.65 -3.54
CA CYS A 67 6.39 -1.67 -2.76
C CYS A 67 5.19 -2.22 -3.53
N TRP A 68 4.48 -1.40 -4.31
CA TRP A 68 3.41 -1.88 -5.20
C TRP A 68 3.94 -2.90 -6.20
N GLU A 69 5.05 -2.56 -6.88
CA GLU A 69 5.68 -3.45 -7.84
C GLU A 69 6.13 -4.75 -7.18
N ALA A 70 6.80 -4.66 -6.03
CA ALA A 70 7.25 -5.82 -5.28
C ALA A 70 6.09 -6.73 -4.87
N ALA A 71 4.99 -6.18 -4.36
CA ALA A 71 3.81 -6.94 -3.97
C ALA A 71 3.17 -7.65 -5.17
N LEU A 72 2.94 -6.93 -6.27
CA LEU A 72 2.33 -7.48 -7.47
C LEU A 72 3.17 -8.61 -8.09
N GLN A 73 4.47 -8.35 -8.33
CA GLN A 73 5.34 -9.33 -9.01
C GLN A 73 5.70 -10.55 -8.15
N SER A 74 5.65 -10.44 -6.81
CA SER A 74 5.95 -11.58 -5.94
C SER A 74 4.74 -12.49 -5.68
N THR A 75 3.53 -12.05 -6.00
CA THR A 75 2.30 -12.78 -5.67
C THR A 75 1.42 -13.15 -6.86
N LEU A 76 1.61 -12.49 -8.00
CA LEU A 76 0.79 -12.64 -9.19
C LEU A 76 1.60 -13.07 -10.41
N ASN A 77 0.92 -13.67 -11.40
CA ASN A 77 1.47 -14.02 -12.69
C ASN A 77 1.01 -13.04 -13.77
N VAL A 78 1.80 -12.89 -14.83
CA VAL A 78 1.40 -12.12 -16.02
C VAL A 78 0.05 -12.61 -16.54
N GLY A 79 -0.87 -11.69 -16.79
CA GLY A 79 -2.24 -11.98 -17.22
C GLY A 79 -3.24 -12.18 -16.09
N ASP A 80 -2.81 -12.22 -14.82
CA ASP A 80 -3.75 -12.30 -13.70
C ASP A 80 -4.62 -11.04 -13.63
N LYS A 81 -5.91 -11.23 -13.37
CA LYS A 81 -6.88 -10.15 -13.19
C LYS A 81 -6.74 -9.51 -11.82
N VAL A 82 -6.75 -8.18 -11.81
CA VAL A 82 -6.62 -7.36 -10.60
C VAL A 82 -7.78 -6.37 -10.55
N LEU A 83 -8.56 -6.36 -9.48
CA LEU A 83 -9.67 -5.44 -9.27
C LEU A 83 -9.25 -4.23 -8.47
N GLY A 84 -9.55 -3.02 -8.92
CA GLY A 84 -9.29 -1.80 -8.17
C GLY A 84 -10.14 -0.62 -8.61
N ALA A 85 -10.37 0.32 -7.71
CA ALA A 85 -11.07 1.56 -7.98
C ALA A 85 -10.09 2.69 -8.32
N SER A 86 -10.46 3.52 -9.31
CA SER A 86 -9.78 4.74 -9.72
C SER A 86 -10.57 5.94 -9.18
N PHE A 87 -10.12 6.53 -8.06
CA PHE A 87 -10.78 7.65 -7.38
C PHE A 87 -9.82 8.77 -6.98
N GLY A 88 -8.59 8.73 -7.50
CA GLY A 88 -7.57 9.72 -7.29
C GLY A 88 -6.26 9.36 -7.97
N GLN A 89 -5.22 10.16 -7.70
CA GLN A 89 -3.94 10.04 -8.41
C GLN A 89 -3.24 8.71 -8.14
N PHE A 90 -3.17 8.28 -6.86
CA PHE A 90 -2.39 7.10 -6.50
C PHE A 90 -3.13 5.80 -6.83
N SER A 91 -4.43 5.75 -6.63
CA SER A 91 -5.26 4.62 -7.05
C SER A 91 -5.19 4.40 -8.57
N MET A 92 -5.23 5.48 -9.36
CA MET A 92 -5.05 5.43 -10.81
C MET A 92 -3.64 4.96 -11.21
N LEU A 93 -2.58 5.49 -10.58
CA LEU A 93 -1.19 5.12 -10.88
C LEU A 93 -0.91 3.64 -10.57
N TRP A 94 -1.52 3.09 -9.52
CA TRP A 94 -1.35 1.68 -9.19
C TRP A 94 -1.98 0.77 -10.25
N LEU A 95 -3.19 1.10 -10.70
CA LEU A 95 -3.84 0.40 -11.82
C LEU A 95 -3.07 0.51 -13.13
N ASP A 96 -2.48 1.69 -13.40
CA ASP A 96 -1.61 1.88 -14.57
C ASP A 96 -0.33 1.03 -14.46
N MET A 97 0.25 0.90 -13.27
CA MET A 97 1.36 -0.02 -13.04
C MET A 97 0.97 -1.47 -13.35
N CYS A 98 -0.22 -1.92 -12.95
CA CYS A 98 -0.70 -3.26 -13.30
C CYS A 98 -0.69 -3.48 -14.83
N LYS A 99 -1.17 -2.52 -15.62
CA LYS A 99 -1.13 -2.59 -17.10
C LYS A 99 0.31 -2.70 -17.61
N ARG A 100 1.21 -1.87 -17.10
CA ARG A 100 2.63 -1.87 -17.50
C ARG A 100 3.33 -3.18 -17.18
N LEU A 101 2.98 -3.81 -16.06
CA LEU A 101 3.48 -5.11 -15.62
C LEU A 101 2.75 -6.30 -16.29
N LYS A 102 1.82 -6.03 -17.24
CA LYS A 102 1.07 -7.03 -17.99
C LYS A 102 0.09 -7.85 -17.14
N PHE A 103 -0.41 -7.30 -16.05
CA PHE A 103 -1.62 -7.77 -15.38
C PHE A 103 -2.85 -7.22 -16.10
N GLU A 104 -4.02 -7.79 -15.84
CA GLU A 104 -5.30 -7.37 -16.41
C GLU A 104 -6.13 -6.61 -15.36
N PRO A 105 -5.99 -5.28 -15.21
CA PRO A 105 -6.78 -4.54 -14.24
C PRO A 105 -8.22 -4.36 -14.69
N ILE A 106 -9.13 -4.75 -13.82
CA ILE A 106 -10.56 -4.40 -13.85
C ILE A 106 -10.67 -3.10 -13.07
N THR A 107 -10.84 -1.99 -13.79
CA THR A 107 -10.88 -0.64 -13.20
C THR A 107 -12.32 -0.22 -12.96
N MET A 108 -12.65 0.12 -11.73
CA MET A 108 -13.90 0.77 -11.35
C MET A 108 -13.65 2.27 -11.28
N GLU A 109 -14.28 3.03 -12.17
CA GLU A 109 -14.17 4.50 -12.15
C GLU A 109 -15.11 5.06 -11.10
N GLU A 110 -14.54 5.78 -10.13
CA GLU A 110 -15.27 6.44 -9.05
C GLU A 110 -14.98 7.95 -9.08
N GLU A 111 -15.88 8.74 -8.53
CA GLU A 111 -15.68 10.19 -8.44
C GLU A 111 -14.52 10.51 -7.48
N TRP A 112 -13.63 11.42 -7.87
CA TRP A 112 -12.54 11.88 -7.03
C TRP A 112 -13.08 12.53 -5.75
N GLY A 113 -12.55 12.09 -4.60
CA GLY A 113 -12.98 12.56 -3.29
C GLY A 113 -14.05 11.71 -2.60
N THR A 114 -14.54 10.64 -3.24
CA THR A 114 -15.52 9.72 -2.64
C THR A 114 -14.90 8.49 -1.96
N GLY A 115 -13.70 8.10 -2.37
CA GLY A 115 -13.03 6.89 -1.91
C GLY A 115 -13.49 5.63 -2.64
N ALA A 116 -12.90 4.50 -2.27
CA ALA A 116 -13.26 3.20 -2.82
C ALA A 116 -14.66 2.79 -2.35
N ASN A 117 -15.60 2.60 -3.27
CA ASN A 117 -16.97 2.22 -2.96
C ASN A 117 -17.08 0.70 -2.71
N PRO A 118 -17.38 0.23 -1.48
CA PRO A 118 -17.50 -1.20 -1.20
C PRO A 118 -18.55 -1.92 -2.06
N GLU A 119 -19.63 -1.26 -2.45
CA GLU A 119 -20.68 -1.87 -3.28
C GLU A 119 -20.15 -2.22 -4.68
N SER A 120 -19.30 -1.38 -5.25
CA SER A 120 -18.64 -1.65 -6.54
C SER A 120 -17.76 -2.90 -6.45
N TYR A 121 -17.00 -3.07 -5.37
CA TYR A 121 -16.20 -4.29 -5.11
C TYR A 121 -17.09 -5.51 -4.93
N HIS A 122 -18.15 -5.40 -4.13
CA HIS A 122 -19.09 -6.50 -3.91
C HIS A 122 -19.68 -6.99 -5.23
N LYS A 123 -20.12 -6.09 -6.09
CA LYS A 123 -20.70 -6.43 -7.40
C LYS A 123 -19.71 -7.28 -8.22
N HIS A 124 -18.50 -6.79 -8.46
CA HIS A 124 -17.50 -7.49 -9.28
C HIS A 124 -17.09 -8.84 -8.69
N LEU A 125 -16.85 -8.89 -7.37
CA LEU A 125 -16.45 -10.13 -6.70
C LEU A 125 -17.56 -11.16 -6.63
N SER A 126 -18.83 -10.74 -6.47
CA SER A 126 -19.97 -11.66 -6.47
C SER A 126 -20.28 -12.25 -7.84
N GLU A 127 -19.90 -11.55 -8.91
CA GLU A 127 -20.04 -11.99 -10.30
C GLU A 127 -18.86 -12.90 -10.74
N ASP A 128 -17.71 -12.85 -10.08
CA ASP A 128 -16.52 -13.64 -10.39
C ASP A 128 -16.61 -15.07 -9.86
N LYS A 129 -17.54 -15.86 -10.44
CA LYS A 129 -17.81 -17.25 -10.03
C LYS A 129 -16.62 -18.21 -10.24
N ASN A 130 -15.72 -17.88 -11.15
CA ASN A 130 -14.57 -18.70 -11.49
C ASN A 130 -13.31 -18.30 -10.70
N HIS A 131 -13.40 -17.28 -9.84
CA HIS A 131 -12.26 -16.74 -9.08
C HIS A 131 -11.08 -16.34 -9.98
N GLU A 132 -11.38 -15.65 -11.08
CA GLU A 132 -10.37 -15.17 -12.01
C GLU A 132 -9.65 -13.92 -11.47
N ILE A 133 -10.31 -13.12 -10.62
CA ILE A 133 -9.69 -12.00 -9.91
C ILE A 133 -8.75 -12.55 -8.86
N LYS A 134 -7.45 -12.26 -8.99
CA LYS A 134 -6.39 -12.76 -8.09
C LYS A 134 -6.02 -11.78 -6.99
N ALA A 135 -6.20 -10.48 -7.23
CA ALA A 135 -5.95 -9.46 -6.22
C ALA A 135 -6.99 -8.33 -6.29
N VAL A 136 -7.22 -7.74 -5.12
CA VAL A 136 -8.04 -6.54 -4.91
C VAL A 136 -7.14 -5.45 -4.38
N LEU A 137 -7.06 -4.32 -5.08
CA LEU A 137 -6.25 -3.16 -4.71
C LEU A 137 -7.11 -2.11 -4.04
N VAL A 138 -6.65 -1.61 -2.90
CA VAL A 138 -7.33 -0.53 -2.17
C VAL A 138 -6.30 0.49 -1.68
N CYS A 139 -6.40 1.71 -2.19
CA CYS A 139 -5.71 2.85 -1.62
C CYS A 139 -6.49 3.29 -0.37
N GLN A 140 -5.94 3.08 0.84
CA GLN A 140 -6.65 3.37 2.08
C GLN A 140 -6.86 4.86 2.26
N ASN A 141 -5.81 5.66 2.02
CA ASN A 141 -5.91 7.11 2.03
C ASN A 141 -5.37 7.67 0.72
N GLU A 142 -6.26 8.19 -0.11
CA GLU A 142 -5.86 8.81 -1.37
C GLU A 142 -5.27 10.19 -1.10
N THR A 143 -3.97 10.29 -1.19
CA THR A 143 -3.22 11.51 -0.85
C THR A 143 -3.64 12.72 -1.66
N ALA A 144 -4.01 12.53 -2.93
CA ALA A 144 -4.38 13.62 -3.83
C ALA A 144 -5.70 14.30 -3.44
N THR A 145 -6.60 13.59 -2.77
CA THR A 145 -7.92 14.09 -2.38
C THR A 145 -8.13 14.15 -0.86
N GLY A 146 -7.29 13.45 -0.07
CA GLY A 146 -7.41 13.34 1.37
C GLY A 146 -8.54 12.41 1.83
N VAL A 147 -9.15 11.65 0.93
CA VAL A 147 -10.25 10.74 1.25
C VAL A 147 -9.73 9.40 1.76
N ARG A 148 -10.44 8.85 2.75
CA ARG A 148 -10.15 7.54 3.32
C ARG A 148 -11.18 6.50 2.87
N SER A 149 -10.72 5.38 2.34
CA SER A 149 -11.54 4.22 1.98
C SER A 149 -11.78 3.30 3.17
N ASP A 150 -12.93 2.62 3.21
CA ASP A 150 -13.24 1.61 4.22
C ASP A 150 -12.67 0.24 3.81
N VAL A 151 -11.40 0.03 4.16
CA VAL A 151 -10.69 -1.24 3.88
C VAL A 151 -11.35 -2.42 4.62
N ALA A 152 -11.90 -2.18 5.83
CA ALA A 152 -12.53 -3.24 6.62
C ALA A 152 -13.81 -3.75 5.93
N ALA A 153 -14.60 -2.85 5.36
CA ALA A 153 -15.78 -3.23 4.57
C ALA A 153 -15.40 -4.08 3.35
N ILE A 154 -14.33 -3.72 2.63
CA ILE A 154 -13.85 -4.48 1.47
C ILE A 154 -13.30 -5.85 1.92
N ARG A 155 -12.56 -5.93 3.03
CA ARG A 155 -12.12 -7.21 3.59
C ARG A 155 -13.31 -8.11 3.92
N LYS A 156 -14.33 -7.52 4.58
CA LYS A 156 -15.54 -8.27 4.92
C LYS A 156 -16.26 -8.84 3.70
N ILE A 157 -16.30 -8.12 2.59
CA ILE A 157 -16.89 -8.61 1.33
C ILE A 157 -16.15 -9.86 0.83
N LEU A 158 -14.82 -9.85 0.83
CA LEU A 158 -14.02 -11.01 0.43
C LEU A 158 -14.29 -12.21 1.34
N ASP A 159 -14.42 -11.96 2.65
CA ASP A 159 -14.71 -13.02 3.64
C ASP A 159 -16.13 -13.58 3.47
N ASP A 160 -17.15 -12.72 3.36
CA ASP A 160 -18.56 -13.13 3.19
C ASP A 160 -18.77 -13.94 1.90
N LEU A 161 -18.04 -13.60 0.82
CA LEU A 161 -18.08 -14.31 -0.46
C LEU A 161 -17.15 -15.53 -0.50
N ASN A 162 -16.34 -15.76 0.54
CA ASN A 162 -15.25 -16.75 0.54
C ASN A 162 -14.36 -16.60 -0.71
N HIS A 163 -14.09 -15.36 -1.14
CA HIS A 163 -13.34 -15.08 -2.35
C HIS A 163 -11.83 -15.15 -2.07
N PRO A 164 -11.05 -15.95 -2.84
CA PRO A 164 -9.64 -16.21 -2.55
C PRO A 164 -8.67 -15.09 -2.95
N ALA A 165 -9.16 -14.00 -3.57
CA ALA A 165 -8.30 -12.91 -3.99
C ALA A 165 -7.53 -12.30 -2.83
N LEU A 166 -6.28 -11.94 -3.08
CA LEU A 166 -5.44 -11.21 -2.13
C LEU A 166 -5.96 -9.78 -1.98
N LEU A 167 -6.09 -9.30 -0.74
CA LEU A 167 -6.32 -7.87 -0.49
C LEU A 167 -4.98 -7.17 -0.33
N MET A 168 -4.68 -6.26 -1.25
CA MET A 168 -3.49 -5.41 -1.20
C MET A 168 -3.91 -3.99 -0.85
N VAL A 169 -3.31 -3.44 0.19
CA VAL A 169 -3.67 -2.11 0.71
C VAL A 169 -2.46 -1.19 0.64
N ASP A 170 -2.65 -0.04 0.00
CA ASP A 170 -1.71 1.07 0.09
C ASP A 170 -2.03 1.91 1.34
N GLY A 171 -1.11 1.91 2.29
CA GLY A 171 -1.19 2.66 3.53
C GLY A 171 -0.16 3.79 3.64
N VAL A 172 0.52 4.18 2.56
CA VAL A 172 1.66 5.14 2.59
C VAL A 172 1.32 6.45 3.29
N SER A 173 0.11 6.96 3.16
CA SER A 173 -0.32 8.21 3.82
C SER A 173 -1.36 8.00 4.92
N SER A 174 -1.55 6.77 5.40
CA SER A 174 -2.56 6.44 6.43
C SER A 174 -2.03 5.67 7.64
N VAL A 175 -0.78 5.23 7.62
CA VAL A 175 -0.10 4.50 8.70
C VAL A 175 1.03 5.35 9.30
#